data_501f6326f56585c2d7cf64f3581912f9
#
_entry.id   501f6326f56585c2d7cf64f3581912f9
#
_cell.length_a   1.000
_cell.length_b   1.000
_cell.length_c   1.000
_cell.angle_alpha   90.00
_cell.angle_beta   90.00
_cell.angle_gamma   90.00
#
_symmetry.space_group_name_H-M   'P 1'
#
loop_
_entity.id
_entity.type
_entity.pdbx_description
1 polymer ?
#
loop_
_entity_poly.entity_id
_entity_poly.type
_entity_poly.pdbx_seq_one_letter_code
_entity_poly.pdbx_strand_id
1 'polypeptide(L)'
;MLPFFCVFFSQNTYIAIDKDFCYSHTEKVYTRMEENELTQNSEDEISLIDLFAVLLHYKKMIIIACSIAAVAVVLYSIITIVLPPEKSPLPNQYTPQAHMLIKESGSGGGLSSALSSSGMGALAGMAGINMSAGATNSSLAVFLASSNSFLDAVTDKFGFVERLKIKKNIRANSRKVLKKKLSANYDEDTGIFSVSFTDIDPVFAKSVVDFSVDWLGERFDELGLDNNKIQKENLEKNIQLCYNEILRLEHEVQNLGASVSDATSVWNIPSIRTGSARLQMELEAQKSVYTQLKSQYELLKVQMQSEQPIFQIVERPEVPDQKSKPSRGKLCIIVEFATFFMAVFAAFALNAYKNIKNDKEAWGKLFPQKVRSE
;
A
#
# COMPACT_ATOMS: atom_id res chain seq x y z
N MET A 1 53.93 -30.72 -22.38
CA MET A 1 55.31 -31.30 -22.50
C MET A 1 56.23 -30.55 -21.57
N LEU A 2 56.42 -31.02 -20.35
CA LEU A 2 57.53 -30.66 -19.44
C LEU A 2 57.63 -31.76 -18.41
N PRO A 3 58.79 -32.41 -18.28
CA PRO A 3 58.97 -33.54 -17.36
C PRO A 3 59.24 -33.01 -15.96
N PHE A 4 58.37 -33.33 -15.01
CA PHE A 4 58.65 -33.10 -13.58
C PHE A 4 59.68 -34.12 -13.10
N PHE A 5 60.88 -33.63 -12.77
CA PHE A 5 61.93 -34.36 -12.04
C PHE A 5 61.47 -34.49 -10.58
N CYS A 6 61.24 -35.73 -10.13
CA CYS A 6 61.20 -36.07 -8.71
C CYS A 6 62.61 -36.17 -8.17
N VAL A 7 63.06 -35.15 -7.45
CA VAL A 7 64.34 -35.21 -6.69
C VAL A 7 63.97 -35.45 -5.22
N PHE A 8 64.21 -36.67 -4.76
CA PHE A 8 64.24 -37.01 -3.36
C PHE A 8 65.68 -36.78 -2.82
N PHE A 9 65.83 -35.74 -2.00
CA PHE A 9 67.08 -35.53 -1.26
C PHE A 9 67.09 -36.42 -0.01
N SER A 10 67.87 -37.47 0.00
CA SER A 10 68.35 -38.12 1.23
C SER A 10 69.86 -38.17 1.17
N GLN A 11 70.51 -37.84 2.28
CA GLN A 11 71.93 -37.72 2.44
C GLN A 11 72.60 -39.02 2.13
N ASN A 12 73.62 -38.94 1.20
CA ASN A 12 74.78 -39.85 1.04
C ASN A 12 74.57 -41.29 0.62
N THR A 13 73.80 -41.58 -0.43
CA THR A 13 74.12 -42.78 -1.26
C THR A 13 73.35 -42.70 -2.59
N TYR A 14 74.05 -42.69 -3.71
CA TYR A 14 73.51 -42.86 -5.06
C TYR A 14 73.17 -44.34 -5.29
N ILE A 15 71.88 -44.67 -5.21
CA ILE A 15 71.40 -45.98 -5.69
C ILE A 15 70.72 -45.69 -7.02
N ALA A 16 71.32 -46.23 -8.10
CA ALA A 16 70.72 -46.27 -9.44
C ALA A 16 69.50 -47.21 -9.37
N ILE A 17 68.28 -46.65 -9.25
CA ILE A 17 67.08 -47.46 -9.37
C ILE A 17 66.73 -47.54 -10.85
N ASP A 18 66.59 -48.76 -11.33
CA ASP A 18 66.25 -49.10 -12.69
C ASP A 18 64.95 -48.41 -13.13
N LYS A 19 64.96 -47.75 -14.27
CA LYS A 19 63.83 -46.94 -14.79
C LYS A 19 62.57 -47.78 -14.96
N ASP A 20 62.72 -49.07 -15.27
CA ASP A 20 61.58 -49.96 -15.50
C ASP A 20 60.83 -50.33 -14.19
N PHE A 21 61.55 -50.37 -13.05
CA PHE A 21 60.95 -50.66 -11.75
C PHE A 21 60.14 -49.47 -11.21
N CYS A 22 60.56 -48.23 -11.46
CA CYS A 22 59.85 -47.03 -11.07
C CYS A 22 58.56 -46.84 -11.87
N TYR A 23 58.60 -47.19 -13.17
CA TYR A 23 57.42 -47.02 -14.04
C TYR A 23 56.30 -48.01 -13.71
N SER A 24 56.65 -49.28 -13.45
CA SER A 24 55.68 -50.32 -13.06
C SER A 24 54.99 -50.07 -11.69
N HIS A 25 55.73 -49.44 -10.76
CA HIS A 25 55.14 -49.14 -9.43
C HIS A 25 54.28 -47.89 -9.42
N THR A 26 54.66 -46.89 -10.22
CA THR A 26 53.81 -45.66 -10.35
C THR A 26 52.56 -45.95 -11.14
N GLU A 27 52.58 -46.78 -12.16
CA GLU A 27 51.36 -47.15 -12.91
C GLU A 27 50.37 -47.97 -12.06
N LYS A 28 50.87 -48.88 -11.21
CA LYS A 28 50.00 -49.62 -10.26
C LYS A 28 49.44 -48.77 -9.13
N VAL A 29 50.13 -47.70 -8.69
CA VAL A 29 49.65 -46.79 -7.69
C VAL A 29 48.68 -45.83 -8.31
N TYR A 30 48.92 -45.36 -9.55
CA TYR A 30 47.93 -44.46 -10.27
C TYR A 30 46.62 -45.19 -10.59
N THR A 31 46.69 -46.42 -11.14
CA THR A 31 45.47 -47.18 -11.40
C THR A 31 44.72 -47.55 -10.13
N ARG A 32 45.40 -47.80 -9.02
CA ARG A 32 44.75 -48.06 -7.74
C ARG A 32 44.14 -46.78 -7.09
N MET A 33 44.74 -45.60 -7.33
CA MET A 33 44.16 -44.32 -6.90
C MET A 33 42.95 -43.94 -7.77
N GLU A 34 43.03 -44.14 -9.08
CA GLU A 34 41.92 -43.88 -9.99
C GLU A 34 40.74 -44.84 -9.73
N GLU A 35 41.01 -46.12 -9.45
CA GLU A 35 39.99 -47.09 -9.08
C GLU A 35 39.35 -46.79 -7.71
N ASN A 36 40.10 -46.26 -6.74
CA ASN A 36 39.58 -45.81 -5.45
C ASN A 36 38.86 -44.46 -5.54
N GLU A 37 39.29 -43.52 -6.40
CA GLU A 37 38.53 -42.28 -6.63
C GLU A 37 37.24 -42.51 -7.41
N LEU A 38 37.24 -43.43 -8.39
CA LEU A 38 36.03 -43.81 -9.12
C LEU A 38 35.01 -44.57 -8.27
N THR A 39 35.47 -45.36 -7.30
CA THR A 39 34.57 -46.05 -6.36
C THR A 39 34.09 -45.17 -5.22
N GLN A 40 34.86 -44.15 -4.79
CA GLN A 40 34.49 -43.26 -3.72
C GLN A 40 33.56 -42.12 -4.21
N ASN A 41 33.66 -41.69 -5.47
CA ASN A 41 32.77 -40.71 -6.06
C ASN A 41 31.42 -41.29 -6.52
N SER A 42 31.29 -42.61 -6.63
CA SER A 42 30.01 -43.25 -7.04
C SER A 42 29.07 -43.53 -5.86
N GLU A 43 29.51 -43.42 -4.60
CA GLU A 43 28.67 -43.69 -3.43
C GLU A 43 27.93 -42.45 -2.90
N ASP A 44 28.34 -41.22 -3.26
CA ASP A 44 27.71 -39.98 -2.76
C ASP A 44 26.89 -39.20 -3.82
N GLU A 45 26.89 -39.60 -5.09
CA GLU A 45 26.03 -38.96 -6.09
C GLU A 45 24.63 -39.59 -6.05
N ILE A 46 23.71 -38.84 -5.46
CA ILE A 46 22.28 -39.18 -5.55
C ILE A 46 21.85 -39.09 -7.02
N SER A 47 21.85 -40.24 -7.70
CA SER A 47 21.43 -40.29 -9.10
C SER A 47 20.00 -39.82 -9.27
N LEU A 48 19.78 -38.88 -10.20
CA LEU A 48 18.42 -38.46 -10.58
C LEU A 48 17.54 -39.65 -10.99
N ILE A 49 18.16 -40.74 -11.49
CA ILE A 49 17.49 -41.97 -11.87
C ILE A 49 16.95 -42.68 -10.63
N ASP A 50 17.67 -42.69 -9.51
CA ASP A 50 17.23 -43.30 -8.25
C ASP A 50 16.09 -42.53 -7.62
N LEU A 51 16.13 -41.17 -7.68
CA LEU A 51 15.02 -40.34 -7.27
C LEU A 51 13.76 -40.64 -8.07
N PHE A 52 13.89 -40.82 -9.38
CA PHE A 52 12.77 -41.15 -10.26
C PHE A 52 12.26 -42.59 -10.03
N ALA A 53 13.16 -43.54 -9.76
CA ALA A 53 12.80 -44.92 -9.42
C ALA A 53 11.95 -45.00 -8.13
N VAL A 54 12.34 -44.23 -7.08
CA VAL A 54 11.56 -44.11 -5.84
C VAL A 54 10.17 -43.56 -6.13
N LEU A 55 10.07 -42.50 -6.95
CA LEU A 55 8.78 -41.89 -7.32
C LEU A 55 7.87 -42.88 -8.05
N LEU A 56 8.43 -43.64 -9.01
CA LEU A 56 7.71 -44.69 -9.72
C LEU A 56 7.29 -45.84 -8.81
N HIS A 57 8.10 -46.21 -7.85
CA HIS A 57 7.79 -47.27 -6.88
C HIS A 57 6.57 -46.87 -6.01
N TYR A 58 6.53 -45.62 -5.55
CA TYR A 58 5.44 -45.10 -4.70
C TYR A 58 4.30 -44.42 -5.46
N LYS A 59 4.25 -44.48 -6.81
CA LYS A 59 3.25 -43.84 -7.65
C LYS A 59 1.80 -44.08 -7.20
N LYS A 60 1.46 -45.35 -6.80
CA LYS A 60 0.13 -45.67 -6.32
C LYS A 60 -0.24 -44.92 -5.05
N MET A 61 0.71 -44.79 -4.11
CA MET A 61 0.50 -44.05 -2.86
C MET A 61 0.28 -42.56 -3.16
N ILE A 62 1.09 -41.96 -4.04
CA ILE A 62 0.97 -40.55 -4.43
C ILE A 62 -0.39 -40.30 -5.09
N ILE A 63 -0.80 -41.14 -6.06
CA ILE A 63 -2.09 -41.01 -6.76
C ILE A 63 -3.26 -41.14 -5.78
N ILE A 64 -3.23 -42.09 -4.85
CA ILE A 64 -4.28 -42.27 -3.86
C ILE A 64 -4.34 -41.05 -2.91
N ALA A 65 -3.21 -40.56 -2.44
CA ALA A 65 -3.15 -39.37 -1.58
C ALA A 65 -3.73 -38.14 -2.29
N CYS A 66 -3.34 -37.85 -3.52
CA CYS A 66 -3.88 -36.76 -4.33
C CYS A 66 -5.38 -36.93 -4.59
N SER A 67 -5.84 -38.15 -4.92
CA SER A 67 -7.27 -38.41 -5.15
C SER A 67 -8.11 -38.16 -3.89
N ILE A 68 -7.63 -38.58 -2.72
CA ILE A 68 -8.32 -38.33 -1.45
C ILE A 68 -8.36 -36.86 -1.14
N ALA A 69 -7.24 -36.13 -1.34
CA ALA A 69 -7.18 -34.70 -1.13
C ALA A 69 -8.13 -33.93 -2.07
N ALA A 70 -8.14 -34.27 -3.36
CA ALA A 70 -9.05 -33.67 -4.34
C ALA A 70 -10.52 -33.82 -3.93
N VAL A 71 -10.94 -35.05 -3.56
CA VAL A 71 -12.31 -35.32 -3.09
C VAL A 71 -12.60 -34.50 -1.81
N ALA A 72 -11.68 -34.48 -0.85
CA ALA A 72 -11.87 -33.75 0.40
C ALA A 72 -12.02 -32.23 0.18
N VAL A 73 -11.21 -31.63 -0.69
CA VAL A 73 -11.29 -30.19 -1.00
C VAL A 73 -12.55 -29.84 -1.76
N VAL A 74 -13.00 -30.71 -2.69
CA VAL A 74 -14.26 -30.50 -3.41
C VAL A 74 -15.45 -30.58 -2.45
N LEU A 75 -15.49 -31.59 -1.57
CA LEU A 75 -16.53 -31.70 -0.54
C LEU A 75 -16.53 -30.49 0.40
N TYR A 76 -15.34 -30.05 0.85
CA TYR A 76 -15.21 -28.84 1.67
C TYR A 76 -15.76 -27.61 0.95
N SER A 77 -15.43 -27.45 -0.35
CA SER A 77 -15.93 -26.35 -1.17
C SER A 77 -17.45 -26.35 -1.29
N ILE A 78 -18.08 -27.54 -1.48
CA ILE A 78 -19.53 -27.66 -1.55
C ILE A 78 -20.18 -27.32 -0.21
N ILE A 79 -19.64 -27.83 0.89
CA ILE A 79 -20.13 -27.51 2.24
C ILE A 79 -20.10 -26.01 2.51
N THR A 80 -19.01 -25.30 2.12
CA THR A 80 -18.91 -23.85 2.31
C THR A 80 -19.87 -23.03 1.45
N ILE A 81 -20.43 -23.61 0.36
CA ILE A 81 -21.46 -22.96 -0.47
C ILE A 81 -22.84 -23.12 0.15
N VAL A 82 -23.13 -24.31 0.67
CA VAL A 82 -24.45 -24.64 1.20
C VAL A 82 -24.72 -24.01 2.57
N LEU A 83 -23.67 -23.82 3.36
CA LEU A 83 -23.82 -23.17 4.67
C LEU A 83 -24.22 -21.68 4.55
N PRO A 84 -25.07 -21.19 5.47
CA PRO A 84 -25.38 -19.76 5.55
C PRO A 84 -24.08 -18.92 5.66
N PRO A 85 -24.03 -17.73 5.03
CA PRO A 85 -22.80 -16.91 4.98
C PRO A 85 -22.18 -16.60 6.34
N GLU A 86 -23.01 -16.46 7.37
CA GLU A 86 -22.58 -16.16 8.74
C GLU A 86 -21.85 -17.34 9.44
N LYS A 87 -22.15 -18.57 9.04
CA LYS A 87 -21.60 -19.80 9.65
C LYS A 87 -20.55 -20.47 8.77
N SER A 88 -20.43 -20.03 7.53
CA SER A 88 -19.47 -20.60 6.58
C SER A 88 -18.04 -20.17 6.95
N PRO A 89 -17.07 -21.10 6.99
CA PRO A 89 -15.66 -20.76 7.21
C PRO A 89 -15.05 -19.97 6.03
N LEU A 90 -15.66 -20.05 4.84
CA LEU A 90 -15.25 -19.31 3.64
C LEU A 90 -16.48 -18.68 2.97
N PRO A 91 -17.07 -17.62 3.57
CA PRO A 91 -18.25 -16.95 3.02
C PRO A 91 -17.92 -16.25 1.69
N ASN A 92 -18.93 -16.15 0.83
CA ASN A 92 -18.83 -15.28 -0.34
C ASN A 92 -18.69 -13.84 0.13
N GLN A 93 -17.76 -13.13 -0.47
CA GLN A 93 -17.50 -11.73 -0.20
C GLN A 93 -17.69 -10.92 -1.47
N TYR A 94 -18.22 -9.73 -1.30
CA TYR A 94 -18.51 -8.78 -2.37
C TYR A 94 -17.70 -7.53 -2.14
N THR A 95 -17.18 -6.95 -3.21
CA THR A 95 -16.27 -5.80 -3.14
C THR A 95 -16.74 -4.74 -4.14
N PRO A 96 -17.75 -3.94 -3.81
CA PRO A 96 -18.09 -2.77 -4.61
C PRO A 96 -16.92 -1.78 -4.60
N GLN A 97 -16.81 -1.04 -5.70
CA GLN A 97 -15.77 -0.04 -5.91
C GLN A 97 -16.39 1.26 -6.39
N ALA A 98 -15.78 2.37 -6.02
CA ALA A 98 -16.05 3.69 -6.56
C ALA A 98 -14.78 4.25 -7.17
N HIS A 99 -14.93 4.96 -8.28
CA HIS A 99 -13.83 5.58 -9.00
C HIS A 99 -14.00 7.09 -9.01
N MET A 100 -12.90 7.78 -8.67
CA MET A 100 -12.86 9.24 -8.56
C MET A 100 -11.63 9.77 -9.27
N LEU A 101 -11.80 10.89 -9.97
CA LEU A 101 -10.70 11.64 -10.53
C LEU A 101 -10.29 12.72 -9.53
N ILE A 102 -8.99 12.81 -9.25
CA ILE A 102 -8.43 13.84 -8.39
C ILE A 102 -7.58 14.76 -9.23
N LYS A 103 -8.00 16.03 -9.32
CA LYS A 103 -7.22 17.04 -10.00
C LYS A 103 -5.99 17.40 -9.16
N GLU A 104 -4.83 17.13 -9.70
CA GLU A 104 -3.58 17.53 -9.07
C GLU A 104 -3.44 19.07 -9.13
N SER A 105 -3.15 19.68 -7.99
CA SER A 105 -2.79 21.09 -7.98
C SER A 105 -1.45 21.25 -8.70
N GLY A 106 -1.46 21.94 -9.82
CA GLY A 106 -0.23 22.31 -10.52
C GLY A 106 0.74 22.98 -9.54
N SER A 107 1.90 22.37 -9.42
CA SER A 107 3.14 22.90 -8.82
C SER A 107 2.98 24.16 -7.97
N GLY A 108 2.77 24.04 -6.69
CA GLY A 108 3.18 25.09 -5.77
C GLY A 108 2.21 25.46 -4.66
N GLY A 109 2.52 25.09 -3.48
CA GLY A 109 2.24 25.90 -2.28
C GLY A 109 0.91 25.71 -1.56
N GLY A 110 -0.17 25.39 -2.21
CA GLY A 110 -1.49 25.34 -1.54
C GLY A 110 -1.64 24.17 -0.57
N LEU A 111 -1.23 22.98 -0.97
CA LEU A 111 -1.35 21.79 -0.15
C LEU A 111 -0.36 21.77 1.03
N SER A 112 0.88 22.19 0.80
CA SER A 112 1.89 22.26 1.87
C SER A 112 1.53 23.27 2.94
N SER A 113 0.95 24.41 2.57
CA SER A 113 0.48 25.43 3.52
C SER A 113 -0.78 24.98 4.27
N ALA A 114 -1.73 24.33 3.60
CA ALA A 114 -2.94 23.79 4.23
C ALA A 114 -2.61 22.68 5.24
N LEU A 115 -1.67 21.78 4.91
CA LEU A 115 -1.23 20.72 5.82
C LEU A 115 -0.44 21.24 7.01
N SER A 116 0.43 22.24 6.81
CA SER A 116 1.19 22.83 7.92
C SER A 116 0.28 23.59 8.90
N SER A 117 -0.73 24.26 8.40
CA SER A 117 -1.71 24.99 9.24
C SER A 117 -2.68 24.08 9.99
N SER A 118 -3.02 22.91 9.43
CA SER A 118 -3.92 21.93 10.04
C SER A 118 -3.27 20.99 11.06
N GLY A 119 -1.95 21.06 11.26
CA GLY A 119 -1.21 20.13 12.14
C GLY A 119 -1.12 18.68 11.64
N MET A 120 -1.64 18.38 10.46
CA MET A 120 -1.68 17.03 9.89
C MET A 120 -0.34 16.59 9.28
N GLY A 121 0.59 17.51 9.05
CA GLY A 121 1.90 17.19 8.48
C GLY A 121 2.72 16.19 9.31
N ALA A 122 2.65 16.29 10.63
CA ALA A 122 3.33 15.36 11.54
C ALA A 122 2.71 13.95 11.52
N LEU A 123 1.38 13.85 11.35
CA LEU A 123 0.67 12.57 11.27
C LEU A 123 0.92 11.85 9.94
N ALA A 124 1.07 12.60 8.86
CA ALA A 124 1.41 12.05 7.55
C ALA A 124 2.81 11.39 7.54
N GLY A 125 3.79 12.02 8.20
CA GLY A 125 5.13 11.44 8.38
C GLY A 125 5.13 10.12 9.17
N MET A 126 4.28 10.01 10.19
CA MET A 126 4.12 8.77 10.99
C MET A 126 3.41 7.65 10.21
N ALA A 127 2.60 7.98 9.21
CA ALA A 127 1.93 7.00 8.36
C ALA A 127 2.83 6.47 7.21
N GLY A 128 4.10 6.90 7.15
CA GLY A 128 5.04 6.48 6.12
C GLY A 128 4.81 7.12 4.75
N ILE A 129 3.96 8.15 4.68
CA ILE A 129 3.72 8.91 3.46
C ILE A 129 4.83 9.96 3.38
N ASN A 130 5.76 9.78 2.44
CA ASN A 130 6.85 10.72 2.18
C ASN A 130 6.27 11.97 1.51
N MET A 131 5.83 12.93 2.32
CA MET A 131 5.31 14.23 1.87
C MET A 131 6.45 15.23 1.64
N SER A 132 7.59 14.77 1.13
CA SER A 132 8.68 15.67 0.74
C SER A 132 8.29 16.48 -0.50
N ALA A 133 8.28 17.79 -0.38
CA ALA A 133 8.24 18.83 -1.44
C ALA A 133 7.24 18.71 -2.62
N GLY A 134 6.36 17.72 -2.62
CA GLY A 134 5.42 17.41 -3.72
C GLY A 134 4.22 16.58 -3.26
N ALA A 135 3.70 16.82 -2.03
CA ALA A 135 2.47 16.17 -1.60
C ALA A 135 1.34 16.50 -2.57
N THR A 136 0.87 15.50 -3.27
CA THR A 136 -0.18 15.60 -4.27
C THR A 136 -1.56 15.42 -3.62
N ASN A 137 -2.60 15.92 -4.27
CA ASN A 137 -3.97 15.72 -3.80
C ASN A 137 -4.33 14.21 -3.76
N SER A 138 -3.77 13.43 -4.67
CA SER A 138 -3.95 11.97 -4.72
C SER A 138 -3.34 11.27 -3.50
N SER A 139 -2.11 11.63 -3.12
CA SER A 139 -1.47 11.07 -1.92
C SER A 139 -2.23 11.43 -0.64
N LEU A 140 -2.79 12.63 -0.58
CA LEU A 140 -3.67 13.05 0.50
C LEU A 140 -4.96 12.22 0.56
N ALA A 141 -5.59 11.91 -0.58
CA ALA A 141 -6.79 11.08 -0.63
C ALA A 141 -6.54 9.69 -0.07
N VAL A 142 -5.43 9.05 -0.47
CA VAL A 142 -5.02 7.74 0.06
C VAL A 142 -4.78 7.81 1.57
N PHE A 143 -4.12 8.87 2.04
CA PHE A 143 -3.90 9.09 3.47
C PHE A 143 -5.21 9.26 4.22
N LEU A 144 -6.11 10.12 3.74
CA LEU A 144 -7.41 10.38 4.39
C LEU A 144 -8.26 9.11 4.47
N ALA A 145 -8.31 8.31 3.40
CA ALA A 145 -9.03 7.05 3.36
C ALA A 145 -8.46 5.97 4.31
N SER A 146 -7.21 6.11 4.74
CA SER A 146 -6.58 5.24 5.73
C SER A 146 -6.49 5.85 7.14
N SER A 147 -6.94 7.11 7.31
CA SER A 147 -6.83 7.87 8.55
C SER A 147 -7.70 7.30 9.66
N ASN A 148 -7.27 7.52 10.90
CA ASN A 148 -8.03 7.11 12.07
C ASN A 148 -9.39 7.83 12.16
N SER A 149 -9.44 9.09 11.76
CA SER A 149 -10.66 9.91 11.74
C SER A 149 -11.71 9.32 10.81
N PHE A 150 -11.29 8.91 9.60
CA PHE A 150 -12.18 8.25 8.63
C PHE A 150 -12.68 6.89 9.14
N LEU A 151 -11.78 6.06 9.65
CA LEU A 151 -12.14 4.73 10.18
C LEU A 151 -13.09 4.82 11.38
N ASP A 152 -12.92 5.84 12.24
CA ASP A 152 -13.85 6.09 13.33
C ASP A 152 -15.21 6.57 12.81
N ALA A 153 -15.24 7.48 11.82
CA ALA A 153 -16.48 7.92 11.20
C ALA A 153 -17.28 6.76 10.57
N VAL A 154 -16.59 5.84 9.86
CA VAL A 154 -17.21 4.62 9.33
C VAL A 154 -17.70 3.71 10.47
N THR A 155 -16.91 3.56 11.53
CA THR A 155 -17.28 2.73 12.69
C THR A 155 -18.56 3.25 13.35
N ASP A 156 -18.66 4.55 13.59
CA ASP A 156 -19.78 5.20 14.27
C ASP A 156 -21.02 5.22 13.39
N LYS A 157 -20.88 5.54 12.09
CA LYS A 157 -21.99 5.59 11.15
C LYS A 157 -22.70 4.24 10.96
N PHE A 158 -21.94 3.16 10.91
CA PHE A 158 -22.44 1.83 10.57
C PHE A 158 -22.53 0.87 11.75
N GLY A 159 -22.28 1.32 12.98
CA GLY A 159 -22.38 0.49 14.17
C GLY A 159 -21.45 -0.75 14.13
N PHE A 160 -20.24 -0.60 13.59
CA PHE A 160 -19.30 -1.72 13.45
C PHE A 160 -18.94 -2.43 14.74
N VAL A 161 -18.99 -1.72 15.87
CA VAL A 161 -18.71 -2.29 17.19
C VAL A 161 -19.71 -3.40 17.53
N GLU A 162 -21.00 -3.14 17.29
CA GLU A 162 -22.08 -4.08 17.56
C GLU A 162 -22.08 -5.20 16.55
N ARG A 163 -21.93 -4.88 15.27
CA ARG A 163 -21.91 -5.85 14.15
C ARG A 163 -20.78 -6.86 14.30
N LEU A 164 -19.60 -6.44 14.74
CA LEU A 164 -18.43 -7.31 14.93
C LEU A 164 -18.30 -7.85 16.36
N LYS A 165 -19.24 -7.51 17.27
CA LYS A 165 -19.23 -7.93 18.69
C LYS A 165 -17.90 -7.66 19.39
N ILE A 166 -17.29 -6.50 19.14
CA ILE A 166 -16.00 -6.12 19.69
C ILE A 166 -16.17 -5.75 21.15
N LYS A 167 -15.53 -6.51 22.06
CA LYS A 167 -15.66 -6.32 23.53
C LYS A 167 -14.46 -5.62 24.17
N LYS A 168 -13.28 -5.66 23.54
CA LYS A 168 -12.03 -5.09 24.10
C LYS A 168 -11.39 -4.15 23.10
N ASN A 169 -10.77 -3.05 23.58
CA ASN A 169 -10.05 -2.07 22.78
C ASN A 169 -10.83 -1.65 21.54
N ILE A 170 -12.07 -1.20 21.76
CA ILE A 170 -13.10 -1.03 20.73
C ILE A 170 -12.56 -0.28 19.51
N ARG A 171 -12.00 0.93 19.70
CA ARG A 171 -11.49 1.75 18.58
C ARG A 171 -10.31 1.09 17.83
N ALA A 172 -9.34 0.55 18.57
CA ALA A 172 -8.17 -0.08 17.96
C ALA A 172 -8.55 -1.32 17.13
N ASN A 173 -9.43 -2.15 17.66
CA ASN A 173 -9.87 -3.36 16.96
C ASN A 173 -10.79 -3.06 15.79
N SER A 174 -11.70 -2.08 15.90
CA SER A 174 -12.54 -1.63 14.78
C SER A 174 -11.69 -1.10 13.64
N ARG A 175 -10.73 -0.21 13.92
CA ARG A 175 -9.79 0.31 12.91
C ARG A 175 -8.98 -0.81 12.25
N LYS A 176 -8.50 -1.79 13.03
CA LYS A 176 -7.73 -2.94 12.50
C LYS A 176 -8.57 -3.80 11.55
N VAL A 177 -9.84 -4.04 11.87
CA VAL A 177 -10.74 -4.82 11.01
C VAL A 177 -11.10 -4.02 9.75
N LEU A 178 -11.43 -2.74 9.91
CA LEU A 178 -11.75 -1.86 8.78
C LEU A 178 -10.58 -1.73 7.80
N LYS A 179 -9.34 -1.54 8.28
CA LYS A 179 -8.14 -1.51 7.43
C LYS A 179 -7.92 -2.77 6.60
N LYS A 180 -8.45 -3.92 7.01
CA LYS A 180 -8.38 -5.16 6.24
C LYS A 180 -9.48 -5.28 5.18
N LYS A 181 -10.62 -4.65 5.42
CA LYS A 181 -11.80 -4.72 4.56
C LYS A 181 -11.88 -3.57 3.56
N LEU A 182 -11.36 -2.40 3.93
CA LEU A 182 -11.30 -1.20 3.11
C LEU A 182 -9.97 -1.17 2.36
N SER A 183 -10.02 -0.84 1.07
CA SER A 183 -8.86 -0.59 0.24
C SER A 183 -9.05 0.72 -0.51
N ALA A 184 -8.06 1.59 -0.43
CA ALA A 184 -7.99 2.82 -1.18
C ALA A 184 -6.69 2.82 -1.97
N ASN A 185 -6.77 3.05 -3.27
CA ASN A 185 -5.63 3.02 -4.17
C ASN A 185 -5.72 4.16 -5.17
N TYR A 186 -4.59 4.71 -5.52
CA TYR A 186 -4.44 5.68 -6.61
C TYR A 186 -3.58 5.05 -7.70
N ASP A 187 -4.10 5.10 -8.92
CA ASP A 187 -3.42 4.63 -10.11
C ASP A 187 -2.79 5.85 -10.81
N GLU A 188 -1.46 5.89 -10.83
CA GLU A 188 -0.70 7.00 -11.42
C GLU A 188 -0.85 7.06 -12.95
N ASP A 189 -1.05 5.93 -13.61
CA ASP A 189 -1.17 5.85 -15.07
C ASP A 189 -2.49 6.42 -15.56
N THR A 190 -3.58 6.18 -14.84
CA THR A 190 -4.93 6.64 -15.20
C THR A 190 -5.35 7.91 -14.47
N GLY A 191 -4.67 8.29 -13.38
CA GLY A 191 -5.07 9.39 -12.51
C GLY A 191 -6.32 9.10 -11.68
N ILE A 192 -6.75 7.83 -11.61
CA ILE A 192 -7.96 7.42 -10.91
C ILE A 192 -7.66 6.99 -9.48
N PHE A 193 -8.37 7.59 -8.55
CA PHE A 193 -8.43 7.15 -7.17
C PHE A 193 -9.63 6.22 -6.99
N SER A 194 -9.40 5.02 -6.44
CA SER A 194 -10.43 4.02 -6.21
C SER A 194 -10.55 3.67 -4.74
N VAL A 195 -11.78 3.59 -4.26
CA VAL A 195 -12.11 3.10 -2.91
C VAL A 195 -13.00 1.88 -3.04
N SER A 196 -12.68 0.84 -2.29
CA SER A 196 -13.45 -0.41 -2.25
C SER A 196 -13.58 -0.93 -0.83
N PHE A 197 -14.68 -1.61 -0.56
CA PHE A 197 -14.94 -2.24 0.72
C PHE A 197 -15.43 -3.66 0.53
N THR A 198 -14.85 -4.61 1.28
CA THR A 198 -15.16 -6.04 1.15
C THR A 198 -16.02 -6.50 2.33
N ASP A 199 -17.24 -6.98 2.05
CA ASP A 199 -18.12 -7.59 3.06
C ASP A 199 -18.91 -8.78 2.50
N ILE A 200 -19.58 -9.51 3.38
CA ILE A 200 -20.46 -10.63 3.04
C ILE A 200 -21.77 -10.12 2.44
N ASP A 201 -22.22 -8.96 2.92
CA ASP A 201 -23.45 -8.30 2.47
C ASP A 201 -23.10 -7.27 1.39
N PRO A 202 -23.54 -7.48 0.13
CA PRO A 202 -23.19 -6.59 -0.97
C PRO A 202 -23.84 -5.20 -0.85
N VAL A 203 -25.07 -5.12 -0.29
CA VAL A 203 -25.78 -3.86 -0.11
C VAL A 203 -25.11 -3.01 0.98
N PHE A 204 -24.73 -3.65 2.06
CA PHE A 204 -23.98 -3.01 3.14
C PHE A 204 -22.62 -2.54 2.65
N ALA A 205 -21.90 -3.38 1.91
CA ALA A 205 -20.59 -3.01 1.35
C ALA A 205 -20.69 -1.78 0.44
N LYS A 206 -21.71 -1.72 -0.42
CA LYS A 206 -21.99 -0.54 -1.26
C LYS A 206 -22.21 0.71 -0.41
N SER A 207 -23.05 0.62 0.63
CA SER A 207 -23.36 1.77 1.49
C SER A 207 -22.12 2.33 2.19
N VAL A 208 -21.18 1.47 2.57
CA VAL A 208 -19.89 1.89 3.16
C VAL A 208 -19.04 2.63 2.14
N VAL A 209 -19.00 2.16 0.88
CA VAL A 209 -18.25 2.83 -0.18
C VAL A 209 -18.89 4.17 -0.56
N ASP A 210 -20.23 4.24 -0.68
CA ASP A 210 -20.95 5.51 -0.89
C ASP A 210 -20.60 6.54 0.19
N PHE A 211 -20.70 6.14 1.46
CA PHE A 211 -20.32 7.00 2.57
C PHE A 211 -18.83 7.43 2.50
N SER A 212 -17.96 6.53 2.08
CA SER A 212 -16.53 6.83 1.95
C SER A 212 -16.27 7.92 0.91
N VAL A 213 -16.97 7.86 -0.22
CA VAL A 213 -16.89 8.87 -1.30
C VAL A 213 -17.38 10.23 -0.80
N ASP A 214 -18.55 10.25 -0.17
CA ASP A 214 -19.15 11.50 0.32
C ASP A 214 -18.29 12.12 1.43
N TRP A 215 -17.81 11.31 2.39
CA TRP A 215 -16.93 11.78 3.46
C TRP A 215 -15.59 12.34 2.95
N LEU A 216 -14.99 11.68 1.95
CA LEU A 216 -13.76 12.18 1.34
C LEU A 216 -13.98 13.49 0.62
N GLY A 217 -15.10 13.64 -0.11
CA GLY A 217 -15.48 14.87 -0.77
C GLY A 217 -15.62 16.03 0.23
N GLU A 218 -16.37 15.81 1.32
CA GLU A 218 -16.53 16.81 2.39
C GLU A 218 -15.18 17.20 3.02
N ARG A 219 -14.28 16.22 3.23
CA ARG A 219 -12.95 16.50 3.78
C ARG A 219 -12.07 17.31 2.83
N PHE A 220 -12.14 17.05 1.54
CA PHE A 220 -11.42 17.85 0.55
C PHE A 220 -11.93 19.29 0.54
N ASP A 221 -13.23 19.50 0.65
CA ASP A 221 -13.86 20.83 0.77
C ASP A 221 -13.44 21.54 2.07
N GLU A 222 -13.50 20.85 3.23
CA GLU A 222 -13.10 21.40 4.54
C GLU A 222 -11.62 21.79 4.61
N LEU A 223 -10.73 21.01 3.96
CA LEU A 223 -9.30 21.31 3.91
C LEU A 223 -9.00 22.55 3.06
N GLY A 224 -10.01 23.08 2.37
CA GLY A 224 -9.87 24.30 1.59
C GLY A 224 -8.83 24.17 0.47
N LEU A 225 -8.72 23.00 -0.12
CA LEU A 225 -7.77 22.73 -1.21
C LEU A 225 -8.18 23.40 -2.51
N ASP A 226 -9.42 23.86 -2.60
CA ASP A 226 -9.89 24.74 -3.67
C ASP A 226 -9.36 26.16 -3.43
N ASN A 227 -8.17 26.41 -3.96
CA ASN A 227 -7.52 27.73 -3.86
C ASN A 227 -8.41 28.86 -4.36
N ASN A 228 -9.25 28.61 -5.35
CA ASN A 228 -10.13 29.61 -5.94
C ASN A 228 -11.27 29.98 -4.98
N LYS A 229 -11.79 29.03 -4.23
CA LYS A 229 -12.80 29.28 -3.20
C LYS A 229 -12.25 30.17 -2.07
N ILE A 230 -11.03 29.87 -1.60
CA ILE A 230 -10.35 30.67 -0.58
C ILE A 230 -10.02 32.07 -1.10
N GLN A 231 -9.51 32.19 -2.34
CA GLN A 231 -9.23 33.47 -2.95
C GLN A 231 -10.49 34.32 -3.12
N LYS A 232 -11.61 33.69 -3.53
CA LYS A 232 -12.89 34.37 -3.66
C LYS A 232 -13.35 34.95 -2.33
N GLU A 233 -13.30 34.17 -1.26
CA GLU A 233 -13.70 34.62 0.10
C GLU A 233 -12.81 35.77 0.58
N ASN A 234 -11.48 35.67 0.35
CA ASN A 234 -10.55 36.73 0.70
C ASN A 234 -10.80 38.01 -0.11
N LEU A 235 -11.09 37.90 -1.42
CA LEU A 235 -11.43 39.04 -2.25
C LEU A 235 -12.77 39.69 -1.82
N GLU A 236 -13.78 38.91 -1.50
CA GLU A 236 -15.06 39.41 -0.97
C GLU A 236 -14.86 40.20 0.31
N LYS A 237 -14.07 39.67 1.24
CA LYS A 237 -13.74 40.36 2.50
C LYS A 237 -12.96 41.65 2.26
N ASN A 238 -11.96 41.62 1.38
CA ASN A 238 -11.17 42.82 1.06
C ASN A 238 -12.00 43.89 0.35
N ILE A 239 -12.89 43.50 -0.56
CA ILE A 239 -13.84 44.40 -1.23
C ILE A 239 -14.74 45.07 -0.21
N GLN A 240 -15.27 44.31 0.76
CA GLN A 240 -16.13 44.86 1.82
C GLN A 240 -15.39 45.86 2.74
N LEU A 241 -14.14 45.52 3.10
CA LEU A 241 -13.30 46.45 3.90
C LEU A 241 -12.98 47.71 3.13
N CYS A 242 -12.61 47.62 1.88
CA CYS A 242 -12.33 48.75 1.01
C CYS A 242 -13.57 49.63 0.81
N TYR A 243 -14.75 49.03 0.62
CA TYR A 243 -16.03 49.74 0.51
C TYR A 243 -16.36 50.53 1.78
N ASN A 244 -16.19 49.92 2.95
CA ASN A 244 -16.43 50.60 4.23
C ASN A 244 -15.47 51.79 4.43
N GLU A 245 -14.22 51.67 3.99
CA GLU A 245 -13.25 52.75 4.06
C GLU A 245 -13.58 53.88 3.10
N ILE A 246 -14.08 53.58 1.90
CA ILE A 246 -14.59 54.58 0.98
C ILE A 246 -15.72 55.37 1.60
N LEU A 247 -16.70 54.71 2.21
CA LEU A 247 -17.81 55.38 2.90
C LEU A 247 -17.33 56.29 4.05
N ARG A 248 -16.34 55.83 4.82
CA ARG A 248 -15.72 56.61 5.88
C ARG A 248 -15.08 57.87 5.33
N LEU A 249 -14.28 57.75 4.30
CA LEU A 249 -13.59 58.86 3.66
C LEU A 249 -14.54 59.83 2.98
N GLU A 250 -15.61 59.36 2.32
CA GLU A 250 -16.67 60.21 1.74
C GLU A 250 -17.38 61.03 2.80
N HIS A 251 -17.69 60.43 3.94
CA HIS A 251 -18.30 61.14 5.05
C HIS A 251 -17.38 62.17 5.65
N GLU A 252 -16.05 61.87 5.72
CA GLU A 252 -15.08 62.82 6.24
C GLU A 252 -14.87 64.02 5.29
N VAL A 253 -14.85 63.76 3.96
CA VAL A 253 -14.81 64.80 2.94
C VAL A 253 -16.04 65.69 2.99
N GLN A 254 -17.26 65.09 3.18
CA GLN A 254 -18.52 65.84 3.32
C GLN A 254 -18.54 66.70 4.57
N ASN A 255 -18.08 66.18 5.72
CA ASN A 255 -18.01 66.92 6.96
C ASN A 255 -17.06 68.12 6.87
N LEU A 256 -15.90 67.95 6.22
CA LEU A 256 -15.01 69.08 5.96
C LEU A 256 -15.64 70.11 5.01
N GLY A 257 -16.33 69.65 3.97
CA GLY A 257 -17.09 70.52 3.05
C GLY A 257 -18.21 71.32 3.76
N ALA A 258 -18.98 70.64 4.63
CA ALA A 258 -20.04 71.27 5.39
C ALA A 258 -19.53 72.31 6.43
N SER A 259 -18.41 72.00 7.09
CA SER A 259 -17.78 72.91 8.05
C SER A 259 -17.26 74.22 7.41
N VAL A 260 -17.06 74.18 6.10
CA VAL A 260 -16.50 75.32 5.32
C VAL A 260 -17.60 76.17 4.70
N SER A 261 -18.82 75.63 4.53
CA SER A 261 -19.94 76.40 3.93
C SER A 261 -20.45 77.51 4.81
N ASP A 262 -20.18 77.53 6.13
CA ASP A 262 -20.61 78.54 7.08
C ASP A 262 -19.60 79.69 7.29
N ALA A 263 -18.41 79.61 6.74
CA ALA A 263 -17.36 80.61 6.93
C ALA A 263 -16.61 80.93 5.63
N THR A 264 -17.03 81.96 4.93
CA THR A 264 -16.42 82.47 3.68
C THR A 264 -14.91 82.84 3.79
N SER A 265 -14.35 82.84 5.01
CA SER A 265 -12.93 83.16 5.28
C SER A 265 -12.04 81.91 5.52
N VAL A 266 -12.63 80.74 5.77
CA VAL A 266 -11.89 79.51 6.18
C VAL A 266 -11.20 78.85 5.00
N TRP A 267 -11.69 79.03 3.76
CA TRP A 267 -11.04 78.49 2.53
C TRP A 267 -9.62 79.03 2.23
N ASN A 268 -9.27 80.11 2.86
CA ASN A 268 -7.90 80.67 2.68
C ASN A 268 -6.86 80.14 3.68
N ILE A 269 -7.24 79.21 4.55
CA ILE A 269 -6.29 78.55 5.47
C ILE A 269 -5.54 77.45 4.72
N PRO A 270 -4.24 77.57 4.50
CA PRO A 270 -3.48 76.56 3.69
C PRO A 270 -3.56 75.14 4.21
N SER A 271 -3.70 74.95 5.52
CA SER A 271 -3.82 73.63 6.16
C SER A 271 -5.13 72.90 5.84
N ILE A 272 -6.23 73.62 5.66
CA ILE A 272 -7.54 73.01 5.31
C ILE A 272 -7.55 72.61 3.84
N ARG A 273 -6.98 73.42 2.95
CA ARG A 273 -6.86 73.10 1.52
C ARG A 273 -5.95 71.88 1.29
N THR A 274 -4.83 71.81 2.01
CA THR A 274 -3.95 70.64 1.90
C THR A 274 -4.58 69.40 2.52
N GLY A 275 -5.32 69.51 3.62
CA GLY A 275 -6.06 68.40 4.24
C GLY A 275 -7.16 67.83 3.34
N SER A 276 -7.99 68.73 2.75
CA SER A 276 -9.05 68.29 1.83
C SER A 276 -8.52 67.64 0.56
N ALA A 277 -7.45 68.24 -0.01
CA ALA A 277 -6.78 67.64 -1.21
C ALA A 277 -6.20 66.25 -0.91
N ARG A 278 -5.58 66.08 0.28
CA ARG A 278 -5.05 64.79 0.70
C ARG A 278 -6.18 63.74 0.86
N LEU A 279 -7.26 64.06 1.51
CA LEU A 279 -8.41 63.15 1.67
C LEU A 279 -9.07 62.77 0.34
N GLN A 280 -9.15 63.72 -0.61
CA GLN A 280 -9.67 63.48 -1.94
C GLN A 280 -8.74 62.55 -2.70
N MET A 281 -7.40 62.67 -2.64
CA MET A 281 -6.43 61.75 -3.25
C MET A 281 -6.54 60.35 -2.62
N GLU A 282 -6.72 60.25 -1.30
CA GLU A 282 -6.88 59.00 -0.58
C GLU A 282 -8.17 58.29 -0.98
N LEU A 283 -9.30 59.04 -1.10
CA LEU A 283 -10.54 58.53 -1.59
C LEU A 283 -10.44 57.99 -3.02
N GLU A 284 -9.78 58.76 -3.92
CA GLU A 284 -9.55 58.33 -5.31
C GLU A 284 -8.70 57.06 -5.39
N ALA A 285 -7.63 56.97 -4.57
CA ALA A 285 -6.79 55.79 -4.45
C ALA A 285 -7.63 54.59 -3.96
N GLN A 286 -8.44 54.74 -2.94
CA GLN A 286 -9.32 53.65 -2.44
C GLN A 286 -10.38 53.21 -3.48
N LYS A 287 -10.94 54.12 -4.24
CA LYS A 287 -11.83 53.82 -5.35
C LYS A 287 -11.14 53.05 -6.45
N SER A 288 -9.90 53.38 -6.74
CA SER A 288 -9.06 52.60 -7.70
C SER A 288 -8.82 51.18 -7.21
N VAL A 289 -8.41 51.03 -5.93
CA VAL A 289 -8.19 49.70 -5.31
C VAL A 289 -9.48 48.87 -5.33
N TYR A 290 -10.63 49.48 -4.96
CA TYR A 290 -11.94 48.81 -5.02
C TYR A 290 -12.25 48.28 -6.44
N THR A 291 -12.04 49.09 -7.45
CA THR A 291 -12.29 48.73 -8.83
C THR A 291 -11.39 47.57 -9.28
N GLN A 292 -10.12 47.58 -8.86
CA GLN A 292 -9.18 46.53 -9.17
C GLN A 292 -9.53 45.23 -8.46
N LEU A 293 -9.89 45.26 -7.17
CA LEU A 293 -10.36 44.09 -6.43
C LEU A 293 -11.65 43.52 -7.03
N LYS A 294 -12.58 44.38 -7.43
CA LYS A 294 -13.81 43.95 -8.09
C LYS A 294 -13.56 43.30 -9.42
N SER A 295 -12.62 43.82 -10.22
CA SER A 295 -12.21 43.20 -11.49
C SER A 295 -11.57 41.82 -11.27
N GLN A 296 -10.67 41.70 -10.28
CA GLN A 296 -10.08 40.41 -9.93
C GLN A 296 -11.13 39.38 -9.45
N TYR A 297 -12.11 39.85 -8.68
CA TYR A 297 -13.21 38.99 -8.22
C TYR A 297 -14.07 38.45 -9.39
N GLU A 298 -14.43 39.32 -10.34
CA GLU A 298 -15.22 38.89 -11.51
C GLU A 298 -14.41 37.93 -12.41
N LEU A 299 -13.10 38.17 -12.61
CA LEU A 299 -12.21 37.25 -13.33
C LEU A 299 -12.15 35.89 -12.64
N LEU A 300 -11.93 35.88 -11.32
CA LEU A 300 -11.88 34.65 -10.54
C LEU A 300 -13.21 33.89 -10.59
N LYS A 301 -14.34 34.60 -10.55
CA LYS A 301 -15.66 34.01 -10.67
C LYS A 301 -15.89 33.32 -12.00
N VAL A 302 -15.45 33.94 -13.11
CA VAL A 302 -15.49 33.32 -14.45
C VAL A 302 -14.58 32.09 -14.51
N GLN A 303 -13.38 32.18 -13.92
CA GLN A 303 -12.46 31.07 -13.85
C GLN A 303 -13.07 29.89 -13.07
N MET A 304 -13.67 30.14 -11.92
CA MET A 304 -14.36 29.11 -11.11
C MET A 304 -15.53 28.44 -11.81
N GLN A 305 -16.22 29.16 -12.72
CA GLN A 305 -17.29 28.57 -13.54
C GLN A 305 -16.79 27.57 -14.57
N SER A 306 -15.54 27.74 -15.02
CA SER A 306 -14.91 26.87 -16.00
C SER A 306 -14.06 25.74 -15.40
N GLU A 307 -13.75 25.82 -14.09
CA GLU A 307 -12.96 24.81 -13.41
C GLU A 307 -13.82 23.68 -12.86
N GLN A 308 -13.33 22.46 -13.07
CA GLN A 308 -13.90 21.27 -12.46
C GLN A 308 -13.44 21.12 -11.00
N PRO A 309 -14.28 20.57 -10.11
CA PRO A 309 -13.91 20.33 -8.72
C PRO A 309 -12.67 19.45 -8.63
N ILE A 310 -11.89 19.64 -7.57
CA ILE A 310 -10.66 18.87 -7.32
C ILE A 310 -10.97 17.38 -7.15
N PHE A 311 -12.09 17.07 -6.54
CA PHE A 311 -12.58 15.72 -6.29
C PHE A 311 -13.83 15.47 -7.13
N GLN A 312 -13.68 14.70 -8.20
CA GLN A 312 -14.76 14.40 -9.14
C GLN A 312 -15.09 12.92 -9.10
N ILE A 313 -16.35 12.61 -8.83
CA ILE A 313 -16.84 11.23 -8.85
C ILE A 313 -17.03 10.82 -10.32
N VAL A 314 -16.26 9.82 -10.76
CA VAL A 314 -16.36 9.25 -12.11
C VAL A 314 -17.42 8.15 -12.12
N GLU A 315 -17.38 7.27 -11.11
CA GLU A 315 -18.29 6.15 -10.99
C GLU A 315 -18.65 5.91 -9.53
N ARG A 316 -19.96 5.88 -9.25
CA ARG A 316 -20.48 5.51 -7.93
C ARG A 316 -20.51 3.98 -7.78
N PRO A 317 -20.40 3.46 -6.54
CA PRO A 317 -20.40 2.02 -6.33
C PRO A 317 -21.76 1.43 -6.67
N GLU A 318 -21.75 0.31 -7.37
CA GLU A 318 -22.92 -0.51 -7.63
C GLU A 318 -22.94 -1.75 -6.72
N VAL A 319 -24.13 -2.33 -6.52
CA VAL A 319 -24.26 -3.60 -5.80
C VAL A 319 -23.70 -4.71 -6.69
N PRO A 320 -22.61 -5.39 -6.29
CA PRO A 320 -22.00 -6.40 -7.15
C PRO A 320 -22.86 -7.66 -7.23
N ASP A 321 -23.15 -8.09 -8.46
CA ASP A 321 -23.88 -9.33 -8.74
C ASP A 321 -22.99 -10.57 -8.56
N GLN A 322 -21.68 -10.40 -8.70
CA GLN A 322 -20.70 -11.48 -8.61
C GLN A 322 -19.83 -11.36 -7.35
N LYS A 323 -19.54 -12.53 -6.75
CA LYS A 323 -18.61 -12.57 -5.62
C LYS A 323 -17.18 -12.24 -6.04
N SER A 324 -16.48 -11.46 -5.25
CA SER A 324 -15.08 -11.12 -5.44
C SER A 324 -14.13 -12.17 -4.84
N LYS A 325 -14.50 -12.76 -3.70
CA LYS A 325 -13.71 -13.76 -2.94
C LYS A 325 -14.64 -14.77 -2.25
N PRO A 326 -14.16 -15.97 -1.86
CA PRO A 326 -12.91 -16.62 -2.26
C PRO A 326 -13.00 -17.25 -3.64
N SER A 327 -11.88 -17.32 -4.35
CA SER A 327 -11.78 -18.09 -5.58
C SER A 327 -11.51 -19.56 -5.20
N ARG A 328 -12.60 -20.36 -5.06
CA ARG A 328 -12.52 -21.76 -4.62
C ARG A 328 -11.70 -22.63 -5.56
N GLY A 329 -11.74 -22.33 -6.87
CA GLY A 329 -10.90 -23.03 -7.84
C GLY A 329 -9.40 -22.85 -7.58
N LYS A 330 -8.96 -21.61 -7.28
CA LYS A 330 -7.55 -21.35 -6.91
C LYS A 330 -7.17 -22.09 -5.64
N LEU A 331 -8.06 -22.15 -4.65
CA LEU A 331 -7.82 -22.88 -3.40
C LEU A 331 -7.67 -24.39 -3.65
N CYS A 332 -8.52 -25.00 -4.48
CA CYS A 332 -8.40 -26.40 -4.87
C CYS A 332 -7.03 -26.69 -5.51
N ILE A 333 -6.60 -25.86 -6.44
CA ILE A 333 -5.30 -26.02 -7.12
C ILE A 333 -4.14 -25.93 -6.12
N ILE A 334 -4.16 -24.94 -5.22
CA ILE A 334 -3.09 -24.73 -4.21
C ILE A 334 -3.00 -25.94 -3.26
N VAL A 335 -4.13 -26.44 -2.77
CA VAL A 335 -4.16 -27.59 -1.85
C VAL A 335 -3.68 -28.85 -2.56
N GLU A 336 -4.11 -29.09 -3.81
CA GLU A 336 -3.68 -30.23 -4.60
C GLU A 336 -2.17 -30.23 -4.84
N PHE A 337 -1.63 -29.06 -5.20
CA PHE A 337 -0.19 -28.89 -5.39
C PHE A 337 0.59 -29.16 -4.09
N ALA A 338 0.12 -28.58 -2.97
CA ALA A 338 0.73 -28.82 -1.66
C ALA A 338 0.69 -30.31 -1.28
N THR A 339 -0.45 -30.97 -1.50
CA THR A 339 -0.60 -32.41 -1.21
C THR A 339 0.30 -33.27 -2.06
N PHE A 340 0.45 -32.93 -3.35
CA PHE A 340 1.39 -33.63 -4.24
C PHE A 340 2.84 -33.56 -3.71
N PHE A 341 3.32 -32.35 -3.36
CA PHE A 341 4.67 -32.24 -2.79
C PHE A 341 4.83 -32.98 -1.47
N MET A 342 3.83 -32.89 -0.60
CA MET A 342 3.85 -33.64 0.67
C MET A 342 3.87 -35.16 0.45
N ALA A 343 3.12 -35.66 -0.55
CA ALA A 343 3.12 -37.07 -0.90
C ALA A 343 4.46 -37.53 -1.49
N VAL A 344 5.07 -36.72 -2.33
CA VAL A 344 6.43 -36.97 -2.87
C VAL A 344 7.45 -37.01 -1.74
N PHE A 345 7.42 -36.02 -0.84
CA PHE A 345 8.33 -35.98 0.31
C PHE A 345 8.12 -37.20 1.23
N ALA A 346 6.88 -37.59 1.48
CA ALA A 346 6.54 -38.79 2.24
C ALA A 346 7.07 -40.07 1.57
N ALA A 347 7.02 -40.16 0.23
CA ALA A 347 7.59 -41.30 -0.51
C ALA A 347 9.10 -41.43 -0.29
N PHE A 348 9.82 -40.30 -0.36
CA PHE A 348 11.27 -40.32 -0.08
C PHE A 348 11.57 -40.64 1.40
N ALA A 349 10.82 -40.05 2.33
CA ALA A 349 10.99 -40.34 3.76
C ALA A 349 10.73 -41.82 4.08
N LEU A 350 9.69 -42.43 3.49
CA LEU A 350 9.41 -43.87 3.64
C LEU A 350 10.45 -44.75 3.01
N ASN A 351 11.01 -44.36 1.85
CA ASN A 351 12.10 -45.09 1.22
C ASN A 351 13.37 -45.01 2.07
N ALA A 352 13.74 -43.84 2.54
CA ALA A 352 14.89 -43.67 3.44
C ALA A 352 14.70 -44.48 4.75
N TYR A 353 13.50 -44.42 5.34
CA TYR A 353 13.20 -45.21 6.54
C TYR A 353 13.35 -46.73 6.31
N LYS A 354 12.84 -47.24 5.16
CA LYS A 354 12.98 -48.65 4.80
C LYS A 354 14.44 -49.04 4.60
N ASN A 355 15.22 -48.20 3.92
CA ASN A 355 16.65 -48.45 3.67
C ASN A 355 17.40 -48.49 5.01
N ILE A 356 17.19 -47.50 5.89
CA ILE A 356 17.79 -47.46 7.24
C ILE A 356 17.38 -48.68 8.09
N LYS A 357 16.13 -49.12 8.00
CA LYS A 357 15.62 -50.28 8.75
C LYS A 357 16.23 -51.60 8.25
N ASN A 358 16.55 -51.71 6.94
CA ASN A 358 17.14 -52.88 6.35
C ASN A 358 18.66 -52.94 6.60
N ASP A 359 19.29 -51.79 6.85
CA ASP A 359 20.68 -51.67 7.23
C ASP A 359 20.83 -51.78 8.74
N LYS A 360 21.34 -52.95 9.21
CA LYS A 360 21.50 -53.22 10.65
C LYS A 360 22.51 -52.28 11.33
N GLU A 361 23.52 -51.77 10.59
CA GLU A 361 24.49 -50.83 11.13
C GLU A 361 23.88 -49.40 11.31
N ALA A 362 23.17 -48.93 10.29
CA ALA A 362 22.49 -47.62 10.35
C ALA A 362 21.39 -47.60 11.42
N TRP A 363 20.64 -48.71 11.57
CA TRP A 363 19.61 -48.86 12.61
C TRP A 363 20.22 -48.85 14.02
N GLY A 364 21.38 -49.53 14.24
CA GLY A 364 22.06 -49.52 15.52
C GLY A 364 22.61 -48.15 15.94
N LYS A 365 22.99 -47.30 14.98
CA LYS A 365 23.42 -45.92 15.23
C LYS A 365 22.27 -44.99 15.65
N LEU A 366 21.10 -45.18 15.09
CA LEU A 366 19.89 -44.37 15.43
C LEU A 366 19.22 -44.78 16.75
N PHE A 367 19.25 -46.08 17.06
CA PHE A 367 18.68 -46.62 18.27
C PHE A 367 19.71 -47.47 19.01
N PRO A 368 20.67 -46.85 19.76
CA PRO A 368 21.65 -47.59 20.55
C PRO A 368 20.90 -48.43 21.57
N GLN A 369 20.96 -49.75 21.43
CA GLN A 369 20.45 -50.65 22.48
C GLN A 369 21.18 -50.36 23.75
N LYS A 370 20.46 -49.94 24.76
CA LYS A 370 20.96 -49.77 26.13
C LYS A 370 21.50 -51.10 26.60
N VAL A 371 22.81 -51.28 26.54
CA VAL A 371 23.47 -52.44 27.15
C VAL A 371 23.11 -52.46 28.62
N ARG A 372 22.27 -53.43 28.98
CA ARG A 372 21.95 -53.73 30.37
C ARG A 372 23.20 -54.37 30.96
N SER A 373 24.00 -53.57 31.67
CA SER A 373 25.06 -54.11 32.54
C SER A 373 24.41 -54.89 33.65
N GLU A 374 24.62 -56.22 33.62
CA GLU A 374 24.48 -57.06 34.81
C GLU A 374 25.55 -56.75 35.83
#